data_527bd4ebc7fbb07aabad437790e508c1
#
_entry.id   527bd4ebc7fbb07aabad437790e508c1
#
_cell.length_a   1.000
_cell.length_b   1.000
_cell.length_c   1.000
_cell.angle_alpha   90.00
_cell.angle_beta   90.00
_cell.angle_gamma   90.00
#
_symmetry.space_group_name_H-M   'P 1'
#
loop_
_entity.id
_entity.type
_entity.pdbx_description
1 polymer ?
#
loop_
_entity_poly.entity_id
_entity_poly.type
_entity_poly.pdbx_seq_one_letter_code
_entity_poly.pdbx_strand_id
1 'polypeptide(L)'
;MTPEEREHSQTLVYQLLPSRYGMNPDDLRKADAIEVVVGQGAKPGGGGMLLGHKISDRVAEMRNLPKGIDQRSASRHPDWTGPDDLEIKIGELREITDWEKPIFVKVGATRTYYDVQLAVKAGADVIVVDGMQGGTAATQDVFIEHVGIPTLPAVRIAADAL
;
A
#
# COMPACT_ATOMS: atom_id res chain seq x y z
N MET A 1 -4.37 -7.70 10.31
CA MET A 1 -3.59 -8.97 10.36
C MET A 1 -4.34 -9.95 11.24
N THR A 2 -4.53 -11.18 10.79
CA THR A 2 -5.13 -12.21 11.65
C THR A 2 -4.06 -12.91 12.49
N PRO A 3 -4.42 -13.52 13.64
CA PRO A 3 -3.47 -14.31 14.41
C PRO A 3 -2.83 -15.44 13.60
N GLU A 4 -3.61 -16.09 12.73
CA GLU A 4 -3.16 -17.18 11.87
C GLU A 4 -2.14 -16.70 10.83
N GLU A 5 -2.34 -15.51 10.23
CA GLU A 5 -1.35 -14.93 9.31
C GLU A 5 -0.01 -14.73 10.00
N ARG A 6 -0.01 -14.21 11.24
CA ARG A 6 1.22 -14.03 12.00
C ARG A 6 1.88 -15.35 12.39
N GLU A 7 1.08 -16.32 12.86
CA GLU A 7 1.58 -17.62 13.31
C GLU A 7 2.25 -18.43 12.19
N HIS A 8 1.65 -18.39 11.00
CA HIS A 8 2.14 -19.17 9.86
C HIS A 8 3.13 -18.41 8.94
N SER A 9 3.48 -17.18 9.28
CA SER A 9 4.43 -16.38 8.52
C SER A 9 5.80 -16.38 9.19
N GLN A 10 6.84 -16.79 8.48
CA GLN A 10 8.23 -16.63 8.92
C GLN A 10 8.61 -15.13 8.93
N THR A 11 8.23 -14.42 7.88
CA THR A 11 8.38 -12.96 7.75
C THR A 11 7.07 -12.37 7.27
N LEU A 12 6.58 -11.36 7.95
CA LEU A 12 5.31 -10.73 7.64
C LEU A 12 5.50 -9.24 7.42
N VAL A 13 5.14 -8.79 6.21
CA VAL A 13 5.11 -7.36 5.86
C VAL A 13 3.69 -6.85 5.96
N TYR A 14 3.45 -5.88 6.84
CA TYR A 14 2.13 -5.27 6.97
C TYR A 14 1.92 -4.20 5.91
N GLN A 15 0.86 -4.31 5.11
CA GLN A 15 0.51 -3.29 4.12
C GLN A 15 -0.37 -2.19 4.73
N LEU A 16 0.15 -0.97 4.78
CA LEU A 16 -0.60 0.22 5.12
C LEU A 16 -1.25 0.80 3.86
N LEU A 17 -2.53 0.50 3.67
CA LEU A 17 -3.32 0.88 2.50
C LEU A 17 -4.04 2.22 2.71
N PRO A 18 -4.39 2.95 1.63
CA PRO A 18 -5.27 4.12 1.72
C PRO A 18 -6.63 3.82 2.34
N SER A 19 -7.13 2.61 2.21
CA SER A 19 -8.38 2.15 2.83
C SER A 19 -8.31 2.02 4.35
N ARG A 20 -7.11 1.78 4.90
CA ARG A 20 -6.87 1.54 6.33
C ARG A 20 -7.72 0.41 6.95
N TYR A 21 -8.16 -0.58 6.15
CA TYR A 21 -8.98 -1.68 6.63
C TYR A 21 -8.27 -2.45 7.75
N GLY A 22 -8.87 -2.43 8.96
CA GLY A 22 -8.34 -3.12 10.13
C GLY A 22 -6.99 -2.60 10.65
N MET A 23 -6.53 -1.45 10.18
CA MET A 23 -5.26 -0.88 10.65
C MET A 23 -5.32 -0.56 12.15
N ASN A 24 -4.32 -1.02 12.88
CA ASN A 24 -4.11 -0.68 14.27
C ASN A 24 -2.61 -0.73 14.63
N PRO A 25 -2.17 0.00 15.67
CA PRO A 25 -0.75 0.06 16.05
C PRO A 25 -0.18 -1.29 16.51
N ASP A 26 -1.00 -2.14 17.12
CA ASP A 26 -0.53 -3.44 17.62
C ASP A 26 -0.13 -4.38 16.48
N ASP A 27 -0.86 -4.34 15.36
CA ASP A 27 -0.51 -5.10 14.17
C ASP A 27 0.76 -4.57 13.52
N LEU A 28 0.97 -3.25 13.53
CA LEU A 28 2.22 -2.64 13.03
C LEU A 28 3.43 -3.12 13.85
N ARG A 29 3.31 -3.15 15.17
CA ARG A 29 4.40 -3.64 16.05
C ARG A 29 4.70 -5.13 15.88
N LYS A 30 3.68 -5.94 15.58
CA LYS A 30 3.83 -7.40 15.37
C LYS A 30 4.40 -7.78 14.01
N ALA A 31 4.35 -6.89 13.03
CA ALA A 31 4.92 -7.12 11.71
C ALA A 31 6.45 -7.07 11.76
N ASP A 32 7.10 -7.69 10.76
CA ASP A 32 8.55 -7.64 10.61
C ASP A 32 8.99 -6.43 9.76
N ALA A 33 8.08 -5.92 8.91
CA ALA A 33 8.26 -4.71 8.14
C ALA A 33 6.89 -4.05 7.86
N ILE A 34 6.90 -2.77 7.48
CA ILE A 34 5.70 -2.05 7.08
C ILE A 34 5.86 -1.57 5.65
N GLU A 35 4.88 -1.87 4.78
CA GLU A 35 4.82 -1.36 3.42
C GLU A 35 3.74 -0.27 3.32
N VAL A 36 4.15 0.96 3.11
CA VAL A 36 3.26 2.07 2.79
C VAL A 36 2.89 2.00 1.30
N VAL A 37 1.64 1.69 1.00
CA VAL A 37 1.15 1.57 -0.37
C VAL A 37 0.67 2.94 -0.85
N VAL A 38 1.51 3.64 -1.62
CA VAL A 38 1.14 4.93 -2.24
C VAL A 38 0.18 4.70 -3.41
N GLY A 39 0.42 3.64 -4.20
CA GLY A 39 -0.42 3.28 -5.31
C GLY A 39 -0.17 1.85 -5.79
N GLN A 40 -0.90 1.46 -6.83
CA GLN A 40 -0.78 0.16 -7.50
C GLN A 40 -0.56 0.38 -8.99
N GLY A 41 0.30 -0.43 -9.60
CA GLY A 41 0.63 -0.32 -11.02
C GLY A 41 -0.54 -0.61 -11.95
N ALA A 42 -1.42 -1.54 -11.57
CA ALA A 42 -2.58 -1.91 -12.39
C ALA A 42 -3.73 -0.90 -12.36
N LYS A 43 -3.78 -0.01 -11.39
CA LYS A 43 -4.81 1.06 -11.29
C LYS A 43 -4.26 2.29 -10.56
N PRO A 44 -3.31 2.99 -11.15
CA PRO A 44 -2.73 4.18 -10.53
C PRO A 44 -3.80 5.24 -10.29
N GLY A 45 -3.90 5.74 -9.04
CA GLY A 45 -4.93 6.68 -8.64
C GLY A 45 -6.33 6.08 -8.46
N GLY A 46 -6.49 4.77 -8.64
CA GLY A 46 -7.74 4.06 -8.38
C GLY A 46 -7.82 3.52 -6.96
N GLY A 47 -8.90 3.84 -6.24
CA GLY A 47 -9.18 3.25 -4.93
C GLY A 47 -9.81 1.86 -5.04
N GLY A 48 -9.89 1.15 -3.91
CA GLY A 48 -10.61 -0.12 -3.80
C GLY A 48 -12.10 0.08 -3.56
N MET A 49 -12.90 -0.92 -3.94
CA MET A 49 -14.31 -0.98 -3.63
C MET A 49 -14.67 -2.38 -3.17
N LEU A 50 -15.35 -2.48 -2.04
CA LEU A 50 -15.92 -3.71 -1.52
C LEU A 50 -17.40 -3.50 -1.26
N LEU A 51 -18.24 -4.16 -2.07
CA LEU A 51 -19.69 -4.03 -1.97
C LEU A 51 -20.20 -4.70 -0.68
N GLY A 52 -21.18 -4.08 -0.03
CA GLY A 52 -21.73 -4.53 1.26
C GLY A 52 -22.21 -5.98 1.25
N HIS A 53 -22.82 -6.45 0.16
CA HIS A 53 -23.29 -7.83 0.03
C HIS A 53 -22.14 -8.87 -0.02
N LYS A 54 -20.90 -8.44 -0.28
CA LYS A 54 -19.70 -9.30 -0.26
C LYS A 54 -19.00 -9.31 1.10
N ILE A 55 -19.46 -8.49 2.04
CA ILE A 55 -18.88 -8.43 3.39
C ILE A 55 -19.53 -9.53 4.24
N SER A 56 -18.95 -10.73 4.20
CA SER A 56 -19.31 -11.82 5.10
C SER A 56 -18.90 -11.52 6.55
N ASP A 57 -19.40 -12.31 7.52
CA ASP A 57 -19.00 -12.17 8.93
C ASP A 57 -17.48 -12.21 9.09
N ARG A 58 -16.83 -13.17 8.43
CA ARG A 58 -15.37 -13.30 8.44
C ARG A 58 -14.66 -12.06 7.87
N VAL A 59 -15.14 -11.51 6.77
CA VAL A 59 -14.55 -10.29 6.17
C VAL A 59 -14.76 -9.09 7.07
N ALA A 60 -15.94 -8.96 7.68
CA ALA A 60 -16.25 -7.88 8.62
C ALA A 60 -15.29 -7.92 9.83
N GLU A 61 -15.09 -9.10 10.42
CA GLU A 61 -14.17 -9.31 11.53
C GLU A 61 -12.71 -9.02 11.15
N MET A 62 -12.20 -9.66 10.08
CA MET A 62 -10.82 -9.51 9.62
C MET A 62 -10.43 -8.07 9.28
N ARG A 63 -11.36 -7.32 8.72
CA ARG A 63 -11.11 -5.95 8.21
C ARG A 63 -11.69 -4.86 9.10
N ASN A 64 -12.32 -5.25 10.20
CA ASN A 64 -13.02 -4.33 11.11
C ASN A 64 -14.01 -3.43 10.36
N LEU A 65 -14.89 -4.04 9.55
CA LEU A 65 -15.85 -3.35 8.71
C LEU A 65 -17.28 -3.65 9.14
N PRO A 66 -18.21 -2.68 9.00
CA PRO A 66 -19.62 -2.93 9.17
C PRO A 66 -20.17 -3.82 8.05
N LYS A 67 -21.04 -4.78 8.39
CA LYS A 67 -21.75 -5.61 7.40
C LYS A 67 -22.77 -4.79 6.62
N GLY A 68 -22.96 -5.16 5.36
CA GLY A 68 -24.04 -4.64 4.53
C GLY A 68 -23.84 -3.21 4.01
N ILE A 69 -22.71 -2.60 4.28
CA ILE A 69 -22.38 -1.24 3.84
C ILE A 69 -21.22 -1.26 2.88
N ASP A 70 -21.39 -0.69 1.69
CA ASP A 70 -20.32 -0.57 0.70
C ASP A 70 -19.13 0.20 1.27
N GLN A 71 -17.94 -0.36 1.09
CA GLN A 71 -16.69 0.28 1.48
C GLN A 71 -15.94 0.75 0.24
N ARG A 72 -15.60 2.02 0.22
CA ARG A 72 -14.76 2.62 -0.81
C ARG A 72 -13.52 3.21 -0.16
N SER A 73 -12.35 2.82 -0.63
CA SER A 73 -11.12 3.45 -0.21
C SER A 73 -10.86 4.72 -1.00
N ALA A 74 -10.19 5.68 -0.37
CA ALA A 74 -9.67 6.85 -1.07
C ALA A 74 -8.65 6.43 -2.14
N SER A 75 -8.51 7.25 -3.18
CA SER A 75 -7.50 7.05 -4.23
C SER A 75 -6.07 7.28 -3.73
N ARG A 76 -5.94 7.97 -2.61
CA ARG A 76 -4.68 8.25 -1.89
C ARG A 76 -4.94 8.21 -0.39
N HIS A 77 -3.88 8.16 0.39
CA HIS A 77 -4.02 8.21 1.84
C HIS A 77 -4.71 9.50 2.28
N PRO A 78 -5.67 9.41 3.20
CA PRO A 78 -6.43 10.59 3.62
C PRO A 78 -5.66 11.55 4.54
N ASP A 79 -4.56 11.10 5.14
CA ASP A 79 -3.76 11.85 6.11
C ASP A 79 -2.48 12.48 5.54
N TRP A 80 -2.22 12.33 4.25
CA TRP A 80 -1.14 13.06 3.60
C TRP A 80 -1.49 13.43 2.15
N THR A 81 -0.88 14.50 1.64
CA THR A 81 -1.11 15.03 0.29
C THR A 81 0.16 15.20 -0.54
N GLY A 82 1.32 15.14 0.08
CA GLY A 82 2.60 15.35 -0.58
C GLY A 82 3.77 14.58 0.07
N PRO A 83 4.97 14.72 -0.48
CA PRO A 83 6.16 14.01 0.01
C PRO A 83 6.57 14.42 1.42
N ASP A 84 6.36 15.68 1.80
CA ASP A 84 6.71 16.15 3.16
C ASP A 84 5.79 15.49 4.20
N ASP A 85 4.50 15.32 3.87
CA ASP A 85 3.56 14.59 4.71
C ASP A 85 3.91 13.09 4.76
N LEU A 86 4.43 12.52 3.69
CA LEU A 86 4.91 11.13 3.67
C LEU A 86 6.11 10.94 4.61
N GLU A 87 7.03 11.91 4.67
CA GLU A 87 8.14 11.89 5.61
C GLU A 87 7.63 11.88 7.06
N ILE A 88 6.64 12.72 7.39
CA ILE A 88 5.99 12.74 8.70
C ILE A 88 5.34 11.39 9.00
N LYS A 89 4.63 10.79 8.02
CA LYS A 89 4.00 9.48 8.18
C LYS A 89 5.02 8.36 8.43
N ILE A 90 6.14 8.37 7.72
CA ILE A 90 7.22 7.42 7.94
C ILE A 90 7.79 7.60 9.36
N GLY A 91 7.98 8.83 9.81
CA GLY A 91 8.39 9.15 11.19
C GLY A 91 7.41 8.57 12.23
N GLU A 92 6.10 8.78 12.04
CA GLU A 92 5.07 8.19 12.92
C GLU A 92 5.13 6.65 12.97
N LEU A 93 5.34 6.00 11.83
CA LEU A 93 5.46 4.54 11.77
C LEU A 93 6.71 4.05 12.50
N ARG A 94 7.84 4.78 12.38
CA ARG A 94 9.05 4.48 13.13
C ARG A 94 8.84 4.62 14.63
N GLU A 95 8.19 5.68 15.09
CA GLU A 95 7.86 5.86 16.51
C GLU A 95 6.94 4.75 17.03
N ILE A 96 5.91 4.35 16.27
CA ILE A 96 5.01 3.25 16.63
C ILE A 96 5.77 1.93 16.81
N THR A 97 6.85 1.72 16.06
CA THR A 97 7.63 0.47 16.01
C THR A 97 8.97 0.58 16.72
N ASP A 98 9.16 1.59 17.57
CA ASP A 98 10.39 1.84 18.33
C ASP A 98 11.66 1.88 17.44
N TRP A 99 11.51 2.35 16.18
CA TRP A 99 12.58 2.42 15.17
C TRP A 99 13.19 1.05 14.78
N GLU A 100 12.51 -0.05 15.10
CA GLU A 100 13.02 -1.39 14.84
C GLU A 100 12.65 -1.96 13.48
N LYS A 101 11.58 -1.44 12.84
CA LYS A 101 11.03 -2.04 11.63
C LYS A 101 11.41 -1.24 10.38
N PRO A 102 11.85 -1.91 9.31
CA PRO A 102 12.07 -1.25 8.03
C PRO A 102 10.74 -0.78 7.42
N ILE A 103 10.77 0.39 6.81
CA ILE A 103 9.63 0.98 6.12
C ILE A 103 9.82 0.90 4.63
N PHE A 104 8.98 0.11 3.98
CA PHE A 104 8.91 -0.02 2.53
C PHE A 104 7.92 1.02 2.00
N VAL A 105 8.20 1.58 0.83
CA VAL A 105 7.25 2.42 0.11
C VAL A 105 6.98 1.81 -1.26
N LYS A 106 5.72 1.44 -1.50
CA LYS A 106 5.26 0.88 -2.76
C LYS A 106 4.69 1.99 -3.64
N VAL A 107 5.25 2.13 -4.84
CA VAL A 107 4.80 3.06 -5.87
C VAL A 107 4.29 2.30 -7.09
N GLY A 108 3.19 2.75 -7.67
CA GLY A 108 2.71 2.27 -8.96
C GLY A 108 3.61 2.79 -10.07
N ALA A 109 3.96 1.93 -11.02
CA ALA A 109 4.84 2.28 -12.12
C ALA A 109 4.13 3.20 -13.14
N THR A 110 4.23 4.49 -12.91
CA THR A 110 3.71 5.57 -13.77
C THR A 110 4.77 6.64 -13.98
N ARG A 111 4.97 7.50 -13.01
CA ARG A 111 6.02 8.51 -12.97
C ARG A 111 7.21 8.00 -12.12
N THR A 112 7.65 6.79 -12.40
CA THR A 112 8.51 5.96 -11.57
C THR A 112 9.77 6.67 -11.09
N TYR A 113 10.51 7.34 -11.98
CA TYR A 113 11.76 8.03 -11.65
C TYR A 113 11.59 9.03 -10.50
N TYR A 114 10.64 9.93 -10.63
CA TYR A 114 10.41 10.99 -9.65
C TYR A 114 9.76 10.47 -8.36
N ASP A 115 8.85 9.50 -8.49
CA ASP A 115 8.16 8.93 -7.34
C ASP A 115 9.11 8.12 -6.47
N VAL A 116 10.08 7.42 -7.06
CA VAL A 116 11.17 6.75 -6.34
C VAL A 116 12.04 7.77 -5.59
N GLN A 117 12.50 8.85 -6.26
CA GLN A 117 13.28 9.88 -5.59
C GLN A 117 12.56 10.53 -4.42
N LEU A 118 11.24 10.80 -4.58
CA LEU A 118 10.42 11.37 -3.50
C LEU A 118 10.27 10.39 -2.32
N ALA A 119 10.08 9.11 -2.58
CA ALA A 119 9.97 8.10 -1.54
C ALA A 119 11.29 7.91 -0.77
N VAL A 120 12.43 7.92 -1.47
CA VAL A 120 13.76 7.88 -0.86
C VAL A 120 13.99 9.13 0.02
N LYS A 121 13.67 10.32 -0.52
CA LYS A 121 13.78 11.58 0.23
C LYS A 121 12.91 11.58 1.48
N ALA A 122 11.72 10.98 1.43
CA ALA A 122 10.81 10.85 2.57
C ALA A 122 11.30 9.82 3.62
N GLY A 123 12.39 9.10 3.36
CA GLY A 123 13.01 8.20 4.32
C GLY A 123 12.61 6.73 4.19
N ALA A 124 12.17 6.27 3.02
CA ALA A 124 11.94 4.85 2.76
C ALA A 124 13.24 4.05 2.86
N ASP A 125 13.19 2.88 3.49
CA ASP A 125 14.31 1.92 3.53
C ASP A 125 14.35 1.05 2.28
N VAL A 126 13.19 0.74 1.72
CA VAL A 126 13.02 -0.11 0.53
C VAL A 126 11.95 0.48 -0.38
N ILE A 127 12.23 0.49 -1.68
CA ILE A 127 11.24 0.87 -2.69
C ILE A 127 10.67 -0.38 -3.34
N VAL A 128 9.34 -0.48 -3.35
CA VAL A 128 8.61 -1.53 -4.05
C VAL A 128 8.00 -0.95 -5.31
N VAL A 129 8.43 -1.42 -6.47
CA VAL A 129 7.93 -0.97 -7.77
C VAL A 129 6.85 -1.92 -8.27
N ASP A 130 5.63 -1.43 -8.40
CA ASP A 130 4.48 -2.21 -8.86
C ASP A 130 4.15 -1.88 -10.32
N GLY A 131 4.44 -2.81 -11.24
CA GLY A 131 4.17 -2.67 -12.66
C GLY A 131 2.69 -2.83 -13.03
N MET A 132 2.33 -2.41 -14.24
CA MET A 132 0.94 -2.43 -14.71
C MET A 132 0.33 -3.85 -14.82
N GLN A 133 1.15 -4.89 -14.90
CA GLN A 133 0.67 -6.27 -15.09
C GLN A 133 0.10 -6.90 -13.81
N GLY A 134 0.11 -6.22 -12.68
CA GLY A 134 -0.38 -6.75 -11.40
C GLY A 134 -1.82 -7.25 -11.43
N GLY A 135 -2.64 -6.69 -12.29
CA GLY A 135 -4.04 -7.06 -12.46
C GLY A 135 -4.88 -6.80 -11.21
N THR A 136 -6.09 -6.36 -11.39
CA THR A 136 -7.07 -6.28 -10.32
C THR A 136 -8.45 -6.54 -10.90
N ALA A 137 -9.19 -7.49 -10.35
CA ALA A 137 -10.51 -7.87 -10.82
C ALA A 137 -11.56 -6.74 -10.72
N ALA A 138 -11.25 -5.67 -10.00
CA ALA A 138 -12.15 -4.55 -9.74
C ALA A 138 -11.62 -3.23 -10.33
N THR A 139 -11.08 -3.27 -11.56
CA THR A 139 -10.62 -2.08 -12.25
C THR A 139 -11.56 -1.68 -13.39
N GLN A 140 -11.47 -0.43 -13.81
CA GLN A 140 -12.16 0.11 -14.97
C GLN A 140 -11.41 -0.27 -16.25
N ASP A 141 -12.12 -0.39 -17.37
CA ASP A 141 -11.55 -0.82 -18.65
C ASP A 141 -10.33 0.02 -19.08
N VAL A 142 -10.37 1.33 -18.84
CA VAL A 142 -9.26 2.24 -19.17
C VAL A 142 -7.95 1.87 -18.47
N PHE A 143 -7.98 1.25 -17.29
CA PHE A 143 -6.78 0.84 -16.56
C PHE A 143 -6.17 -0.45 -17.10
N ILE A 144 -6.89 -1.23 -17.89
CA ILE A 144 -6.42 -2.56 -18.34
C ILE A 144 -5.22 -2.41 -19.27
N GLU A 145 -5.28 -1.48 -20.24
CA GLU A 145 -4.27 -1.35 -21.27
C GLU A 145 -3.70 0.07 -21.45
N HIS A 146 -4.29 1.09 -20.81
CA HIS A 146 -3.99 2.48 -21.12
C HIS A 146 -3.26 3.24 -20.02
N VAL A 147 -2.87 2.58 -18.93
CA VAL A 147 -2.18 3.22 -17.81
C VAL A 147 -1.06 2.34 -17.28
N GLY A 148 -0.05 2.99 -16.71
CA GLY A 148 1.07 2.30 -16.08
C GLY A 148 2.17 1.89 -17.05
N ILE A 149 3.25 1.42 -16.47
CA ILE A 149 4.46 0.95 -17.16
C ILE A 149 4.66 -0.52 -16.80
N PRO A 150 5.05 -1.39 -17.75
CA PRO A 150 5.42 -2.77 -17.45
C PRO A 150 6.56 -2.86 -16.41
N THR A 151 6.57 -3.92 -15.60
CA THR A 151 7.52 -4.07 -14.48
C THR A 151 8.97 -3.99 -14.92
N LEU A 152 9.34 -4.65 -16.02
CA LEU A 152 10.74 -4.72 -16.45
C LEU A 152 11.36 -3.33 -16.74
N PRO A 153 10.76 -2.47 -17.59
CA PRO A 153 11.27 -1.10 -17.78
C PRO A 153 11.11 -0.25 -16.51
N ALA A 154 10.06 -0.46 -15.71
CA ALA A 154 9.85 0.30 -14.47
C ALA A 154 10.97 0.07 -13.45
N VAL A 155 11.42 -1.16 -13.27
CA VAL A 155 12.55 -1.48 -12.37
C VAL A 155 13.84 -0.80 -12.85
N ARG A 156 14.09 -0.76 -14.16
CA ARG A 156 15.24 -0.04 -14.71
C ARG A 156 15.18 1.45 -14.42
N ILE A 157 14.02 2.07 -14.65
CA ILE A 157 13.79 3.49 -14.35
C ILE A 157 13.98 3.77 -12.86
N ALA A 158 13.49 2.87 -12.00
CA ALA A 158 13.67 2.99 -10.55
C ALA A 158 15.14 2.91 -10.13
N ALA A 159 15.90 1.97 -10.72
CA ALA A 159 17.33 1.83 -10.45
C ALA A 159 18.13 3.07 -10.92
N ASP A 160 17.74 3.67 -12.02
CA ASP A 160 18.37 4.91 -12.53
C ASP A 160 18.02 6.15 -11.65
N ALA A 161 17.01 6.05 -10.77
CA ALA A 161 16.58 7.11 -9.86
C ALA A 161 17.26 7.06 -8.48
N LEU A 162 17.87 5.92 -8.12
CA LEU A 162 18.60 5.69 -6.87
C LEU A 162 20.06 6.12 -6.97
#